data_ce9282a07bfa70ce98688fb5158468fd
#
_entry.id   ce9282a07bfa70ce98688fb5158468fd
#
_cell.length_a   1.000
_cell.length_b   1.000
_cell.length_c   1.000
_cell.angle_alpha   90.00
_cell.angle_beta   90.00
_cell.angle_gamma   90.00
#
_symmetry.space_group_name_H-M   'P 1'
#
loop_
_entity.id
_entity.type
_entity.pdbx_description
1 polymer ?
#
loop_
_entity_poly.entity_id
_entity_poly.type
_entity_poly.pdbx_seq_one_letter_code
_entity_poly.pdbx_strand_id
1 'polypeptide(L)'
;MLRGIVVSLLCLLALPSAAQYNVKKMMEEGRRTLDQGYYVTSMQIFSRIVALKPNLYEAWYLMALSKYHLEDYKGAGDDCRRALTLQPYIADIYELYGMSNIHVERYDSAIVAFSHALDITPDNRDYWFNRAYCLYQVGDSKAALPQLDYIL
;
A
#
# COMPACT_ATOMS: atom_id res chain seq x y z
N MET A 1 -9.05 37.72 33.43
CA MET A 1 -9.77 36.64 32.73
C MET A 1 -9.45 36.53 31.23
N LEU A 2 -9.33 37.61 30.47
CA LEU A 2 -9.05 37.57 29.01
C LEU A 2 -7.67 36.95 28.66
N ARG A 3 -6.63 37.20 29.48
CA ARG A 3 -5.28 36.66 29.20
C ARG A 3 -5.17 35.13 29.33
N GLY A 4 -5.94 34.51 30.23
CA GLY A 4 -5.96 33.05 30.40
C GLY A 4 -6.65 32.32 29.23
N ILE A 5 -7.70 32.93 28.64
CA ILE A 5 -8.44 32.37 27.50
C ILE A 5 -7.60 32.43 26.23
N VAL A 6 -6.83 33.51 26.00
CA VAL A 6 -5.96 33.66 24.84
C VAL A 6 -4.81 32.65 24.85
N VAL A 7 -4.20 32.42 26.02
CA VAL A 7 -3.11 31.41 26.15
C VAL A 7 -3.65 30.01 25.94
N SER A 8 -4.85 29.70 26.46
CA SER A 8 -5.50 28.38 26.26
C SER A 8 -5.86 28.14 24.79
N LEU A 9 -6.33 29.17 24.08
CA LEU A 9 -6.67 29.08 22.65
C LEU A 9 -5.43 28.92 21.77
N LEU A 10 -4.33 29.61 22.09
CA LEU A 10 -3.05 29.46 21.40
C LEU A 10 -2.42 28.06 21.58
N CYS A 11 -2.54 27.46 22.76
CA CYS A 11 -2.09 26.08 22.97
C CYS A 11 -2.91 25.06 22.19
N LEU A 12 -4.22 25.27 22.02
CA LEU A 12 -5.09 24.40 21.21
C LEU A 12 -4.78 24.47 19.71
N LEU A 13 -4.30 25.60 19.21
CA LEU A 13 -3.90 25.77 17.81
C LEU A 13 -2.50 25.25 17.50
N ALA A 14 -1.63 25.14 18.50
CA ALA A 14 -0.26 24.65 18.33
C ALA A 14 -0.14 23.11 18.33
N LEU A 15 -1.05 22.40 19.00
CA LEU A 15 -1.02 20.94 19.13
C LEU A 15 -1.15 20.20 17.77
N PRO A 16 -2.04 20.58 16.84
CA PRO A 16 -2.13 19.91 15.56
C PRO A 16 -0.89 20.11 14.69
N SER A 17 -0.21 21.25 14.76
CA SER A 17 0.99 21.50 13.96
C SER A 17 2.19 20.68 14.43
N ALA A 18 2.38 20.49 15.74
CA ALA A 18 3.45 19.67 16.30
C ALA A 18 3.23 18.17 15.99
N ALA A 19 1.99 17.68 16.07
CA ALA A 19 1.64 16.32 15.71
C ALA A 19 1.81 16.06 14.21
N GLN A 20 1.46 17.02 13.37
CA GLN A 20 1.63 16.93 11.92
C GLN A 20 3.10 16.95 11.52
N TYR A 21 3.92 17.77 12.15
CA TYR A 21 5.37 17.79 11.94
C TYR A 21 6.01 16.45 12.31
N ASN A 22 5.58 15.87 13.42
CA ASN A 22 6.08 14.56 13.88
C ASN A 22 5.75 13.45 12.86
N VAL A 23 4.52 13.40 12.33
CA VAL A 23 4.14 12.41 11.31
C VAL A 23 4.96 12.57 10.04
N LYS A 24 5.19 13.79 9.55
CA LYS A 24 6.03 14.04 8.37
C LYS A 24 7.45 13.48 8.59
N LYS A 25 8.08 13.79 9.72
CA LYS A 25 9.41 13.28 10.05
C LYS A 25 9.43 11.74 10.16
N MET A 26 8.40 11.15 10.75
CA MET A 26 8.28 9.70 10.83
C MET A 26 8.10 9.06 9.45
N MET A 27 7.36 9.69 8.53
CA MET A 27 7.23 9.24 7.15
C MET A 27 8.57 9.24 6.42
N GLU A 28 9.35 10.30 6.56
CA GLU A 28 10.69 10.42 5.97
C GLU A 28 11.65 9.33 6.53
N GLU A 29 11.62 9.12 7.84
CA GLU A 29 12.42 8.08 8.49
C GLU A 29 11.98 6.67 8.07
N GLY A 30 10.67 6.40 8.04
CA GLY A 30 10.12 5.13 7.60
C GLY A 30 10.50 4.78 6.16
N ARG A 31 10.44 5.73 5.23
CA ARG A 31 10.90 5.54 3.85
C ARG A 31 12.39 5.24 3.80
N ARG A 32 13.20 6.04 4.49
CA ARG A 32 14.66 5.83 4.53
C ARG A 32 15.03 4.44 5.05
N THR A 33 14.37 3.97 6.12
CA THR A 33 14.62 2.63 6.67
C THR A 33 14.13 1.52 5.74
N LEU A 34 13.03 1.74 5.01
CA LEU A 34 12.54 0.85 3.97
C LEU A 34 13.57 0.72 2.83
N ASP A 35 14.05 1.85 2.30
CA ASP A 35 15.04 1.90 1.21
C ASP A 35 16.37 1.25 1.60
N GLN A 36 16.72 1.30 2.88
CA GLN A 36 17.92 0.66 3.43
C GLN A 36 17.73 -0.84 3.72
N GLY A 37 16.54 -1.40 3.51
CA GLY A 37 16.22 -2.80 3.80
C GLY A 37 15.96 -3.12 5.27
N TYR A 38 15.80 -2.12 6.14
CA TYR A 38 15.44 -2.31 7.55
C TYR A 38 13.93 -2.48 7.71
N TYR A 39 13.38 -3.54 7.11
CA TYR A 39 11.93 -3.74 6.95
C TYR A 39 11.18 -3.83 8.27
N VAL A 40 11.75 -4.45 9.31
CA VAL A 40 11.13 -4.52 10.65
C VAL A 40 10.98 -3.12 11.24
N THR A 41 12.05 -2.31 11.18
CA THR A 41 12.03 -0.93 11.69
C THR A 41 11.05 -0.06 10.91
N SER A 42 11.07 -0.16 9.58
CA SER A 42 10.14 0.53 8.69
C SER A 42 8.68 0.19 9.02
N MET A 43 8.35 -1.10 9.12
CA MET A 43 7.02 -1.57 9.51
C MET A 43 6.57 -0.99 10.86
N GLN A 44 7.45 -0.98 11.86
CA GLN A 44 7.14 -0.41 13.18
C GLN A 44 6.86 1.09 13.11
N ILE A 45 7.63 1.83 12.32
CA ILE A 45 7.42 3.26 12.11
C ILE A 45 6.06 3.51 11.45
N PHE A 46 5.75 2.81 10.35
CA PHE A 46 4.47 2.98 9.65
C PHE A 46 3.28 2.51 10.51
N SER A 47 3.43 1.45 11.31
CA SER A 47 2.42 1.03 12.28
C SER A 47 2.06 2.15 13.27
N ARG A 48 3.05 2.88 13.77
CA ARG A 48 2.82 4.04 14.64
C ARG A 48 2.13 5.19 13.89
N ILE A 49 2.50 5.40 12.63
CA ILE A 49 1.88 6.45 11.80
C ILE A 49 0.40 6.14 11.55
N VAL A 50 0.03 4.92 11.18
CA VAL A 50 -1.37 4.55 10.93
C VAL A 50 -2.22 4.59 12.21
N ALA A 51 -1.60 4.37 13.38
CA ALA A 51 -2.27 4.57 14.66
C ALA A 51 -2.58 6.04 14.95
N LEU A 52 -1.69 6.96 14.54
CA LEU A 52 -1.88 8.41 14.69
C LEU A 52 -2.75 9.03 13.59
N LYS A 53 -2.63 8.54 12.36
CA LYS A 53 -3.34 9.01 11.16
C LYS A 53 -3.88 7.83 10.35
N PRO A 54 -4.98 7.21 10.76
CA PRO A 54 -5.53 6.02 10.10
C PRO A 54 -6.02 6.26 8.67
N ASN A 55 -6.19 7.52 8.25
CA ASN A 55 -6.63 7.90 6.91
C ASN A 55 -5.47 8.23 5.95
N LEU A 56 -4.23 8.02 6.36
CA LEU A 56 -3.07 8.23 5.50
C LEU A 56 -2.79 6.94 4.73
N TYR A 57 -3.35 6.82 3.51
CA TYR A 57 -3.24 5.62 2.67
C TYR A 57 -1.79 5.22 2.40
N GLU A 58 -0.93 6.21 2.23
CA GLU A 58 0.49 6.00 1.94
C GLU A 58 1.22 5.27 3.06
N ALA A 59 0.88 5.55 4.33
CA ALA A 59 1.46 4.83 5.47
C ALA A 59 1.02 3.35 5.49
N TRP A 60 -0.23 3.07 5.14
CA TRP A 60 -0.72 1.69 4.97
C TRP A 60 0.01 0.97 3.83
N TYR A 61 0.18 1.63 2.68
CA TYR A 61 0.90 1.07 1.55
C TYR A 61 2.36 0.75 1.88
N LEU A 62 3.08 1.69 2.51
CA LEU A 62 4.48 1.49 2.88
C LEU A 62 4.65 0.45 4.01
N MET A 63 3.67 0.33 4.90
CA MET A 63 3.61 -0.76 5.87
C MET A 63 3.41 -2.11 5.18
N ALA A 64 2.49 -2.17 4.20
CA ALA A 64 2.29 -3.36 3.37
C ALA A 64 3.56 -3.77 2.63
N LEU A 65 4.28 -2.81 2.03
CA LEU A 65 5.54 -3.06 1.34
C LEU A 65 6.61 -3.60 2.30
N SER A 66 6.71 -3.05 3.51
CA SER A 66 7.60 -3.56 4.55
C SER A 66 7.27 -5.01 4.94
N LYS A 67 5.97 -5.32 5.13
CA LYS A 67 5.50 -6.68 5.43
C LYS A 67 5.75 -7.65 4.28
N TYR A 68 5.56 -7.20 3.04
CA TYR A 68 5.84 -8.01 1.85
C TYR A 68 7.30 -8.46 1.81
N HIS A 69 8.25 -7.56 2.08
CA HIS A 69 9.67 -7.89 2.17
C HIS A 69 10.02 -8.78 3.37
N LEU A 70 9.18 -8.80 4.40
CA LEU A 70 9.28 -9.72 5.54
C LEU A 70 8.54 -11.05 5.30
N GLU A 71 8.04 -11.28 4.08
CA GLU A 71 7.27 -12.46 3.67
C GLU A 71 5.92 -12.61 4.42
N ASP A 72 5.47 -11.58 5.14
CA ASP A 72 4.10 -11.51 5.67
C ASP A 72 3.13 -11.07 4.55
N TYR A 73 2.97 -11.94 3.56
CA TYR A 73 2.14 -11.65 2.38
C TYR A 73 0.67 -11.45 2.72
N LYS A 74 0.16 -12.18 3.73
CA LYS A 74 -1.21 -12.01 4.19
C LYS A 74 -1.40 -10.63 4.82
N GLY A 75 -0.52 -10.24 5.73
CA GLY A 75 -0.55 -8.93 6.37
C GLY A 75 -0.35 -7.79 5.36
N ALA A 76 0.53 -7.97 4.37
CA ALA A 76 0.72 -7.03 3.28
C ALA A 76 -0.57 -6.83 2.47
N GLY A 77 -1.25 -7.92 2.10
CA GLY A 77 -2.54 -7.86 1.39
C GLY A 77 -3.64 -7.17 2.20
N ASP A 78 -3.70 -7.39 3.52
CA ASP A 78 -4.66 -6.72 4.40
C ASP A 78 -4.43 -5.21 4.48
N ASP A 79 -3.18 -4.77 4.56
CA ASP A 79 -2.81 -3.36 4.58
C ASP A 79 -3.03 -2.68 3.21
N CYS A 80 -2.73 -3.38 2.09
CA CYS A 80 -3.07 -2.89 0.74
C CYS A 80 -4.58 -2.65 0.60
N ARG A 81 -5.43 -3.59 1.05
CA ARG A 81 -6.87 -3.38 1.06
C ARG A 81 -7.27 -2.13 1.83
N ARG A 82 -6.63 -1.89 2.99
CA ARG A 82 -6.89 -0.68 3.76
C ARG A 82 -6.46 0.57 2.99
N ALA A 83 -5.31 0.57 2.36
CA ALA A 83 -4.85 1.68 1.52
C ALA A 83 -5.83 1.93 0.35
N LEU A 84 -6.31 0.89 -0.33
CA LEU A 84 -7.24 0.97 -1.45
C LEU A 84 -8.63 1.50 -1.06
N THR A 85 -9.11 1.25 0.18
CA THR A 85 -10.36 1.87 0.67
C THR A 85 -10.22 3.38 0.83
N LEU A 86 -9.01 3.88 1.03
CA LEU A 86 -8.72 5.30 1.20
C LEU A 86 -8.36 5.99 -0.12
N GLN A 87 -7.67 5.26 -1.02
CA GLN A 87 -7.23 5.76 -2.31
C GLN A 87 -7.27 4.64 -3.37
N PRO A 88 -8.38 4.54 -4.14
CA PRO A 88 -8.60 3.43 -5.07
C PRO A 88 -7.97 3.60 -6.46
N TYR A 89 -7.22 4.67 -6.72
CA TYR A 89 -6.73 5.00 -8.07
C TYR A 89 -5.20 5.00 -8.16
N ILE A 90 -4.53 4.07 -7.43
CA ILE A 90 -3.06 3.94 -7.45
C ILE A 90 -2.71 2.51 -7.87
N ALA A 91 -2.14 2.36 -9.07
CA ALA A 91 -1.80 1.07 -9.65
C ALA A 91 -0.81 0.28 -8.80
N ASP A 92 0.20 0.93 -8.21
CA ASP A 92 1.23 0.29 -7.38
C ASP A 92 0.64 -0.43 -6.15
N ILE A 93 -0.46 0.07 -5.59
CA ILE A 93 -1.12 -0.58 -4.45
C ILE A 93 -1.83 -1.85 -4.91
N TYR A 94 -2.48 -1.83 -6.08
CA TYR A 94 -3.08 -3.02 -6.68
C TYR A 94 -2.02 -4.04 -7.09
N GLU A 95 -0.88 -3.59 -7.62
CA GLU A 95 0.25 -4.47 -7.91
C GLU A 95 0.71 -5.21 -6.65
N LEU A 96 1.04 -4.48 -5.58
CA LEU A 96 1.47 -5.09 -4.33
C LEU A 96 0.41 -6.02 -3.74
N TYR A 97 -0.88 -5.64 -3.85
CA TYR A 97 -2.00 -6.48 -3.44
C TYR A 97 -2.08 -7.76 -4.28
N GLY A 98 -1.95 -7.66 -5.60
CA GLY A 98 -1.93 -8.80 -6.51
C GLY A 98 -0.78 -9.74 -6.23
N MET A 99 0.44 -9.21 -6.12
CA MET A 99 1.64 -9.97 -5.78
C MET A 99 1.52 -10.68 -4.42
N SER A 100 1.00 -10.00 -3.41
CA SER A 100 0.74 -10.57 -2.09
C SER A 100 -0.24 -11.75 -2.17
N ASN A 101 -1.30 -11.63 -2.99
CA ASN A 101 -2.27 -12.69 -3.19
C ASN A 101 -1.70 -13.89 -3.99
N ILE A 102 -0.78 -13.68 -4.92
CA ILE A 102 -0.06 -14.76 -5.61
C ILE A 102 0.71 -15.61 -4.60
N HIS A 103 1.45 -14.99 -3.68
CA HIS A 103 2.24 -15.71 -2.69
C HIS A 103 1.41 -16.54 -1.70
N VAL A 104 0.15 -16.19 -1.49
CA VAL A 104 -0.80 -16.96 -0.66
C VAL A 104 -1.78 -17.78 -1.51
N GLU A 105 -1.48 -17.98 -2.80
CA GLU A 105 -2.23 -18.78 -3.77
C GLU A 105 -3.70 -18.34 -3.96
N ARG A 106 -4.00 -17.07 -3.70
CA ARG A 106 -5.32 -16.47 -3.94
C ARG A 106 -5.39 -15.86 -5.33
N TYR A 107 -5.26 -16.71 -6.34
CA TYR A 107 -5.13 -16.28 -7.73
C TYR A 107 -6.34 -15.49 -8.23
N ASP A 108 -7.58 -15.82 -7.82
CA ASP A 108 -8.76 -15.04 -8.19
C ASP A 108 -8.68 -13.59 -7.69
N SER A 109 -8.22 -13.39 -6.45
CA SER A 109 -8.03 -12.05 -5.89
C SER A 109 -6.89 -11.29 -6.60
N ALA A 110 -5.85 -11.99 -7.02
CA ALA A 110 -4.74 -11.42 -7.78
C ALA A 110 -5.19 -11.00 -9.18
N ILE A 111 -6.02 -11.80 -9.88
CA ILE A 111 -6.61 -11.46 -11.19
C ILE A 111 -7.40 -10.15 -11.09
N VAL A 112 -8.25 -10.01 -10.06
CA VAL A 112 -9.02 -8.78 -9.84
C VAL A 112 -8.09 -7.60 -9.58
N ALA A 113 -7.06 -7.77 -8.75
CA ALA A 113 -6.10 -6.72 -8.44
C ALA A 113 -5.37 -6.23 -9.70
N PHE A 114 -4.79 -7.14 -10.50
CA PHE A 114 -4.11 -6.75 -11.74
C PHE A 114 -5.06 -6.19 -12.80
N SER A 115 -6.33 -6.59 -12.80
CA SER A 115 -7.33 -5.97 -13.67
C SER A 115 -7.55 -4.50 -13.31
N HIS A 116 -7.68 -4.17 -12.02
CA HIS A 116 -7.77 -2.77 -11.59
C HIS A 116 -6.47 -1.99 -11.86
N ALA A 117 -5.30 -2.62 -11.68
CA ALA A 117 -4.03 -1.99 -12.04
C ALA A 117 -3.98 -1.65 -13.53
N LEU A 118 -4.46 -2.53 -14.41
CA LEU A 118 -4.54 -2.33 -15.85
C LEU A 118 -5.61 -1.30 -16.27
N ASP A 119 -6.70 -1.15 -15.52
CA ASP A 119 -7.67 -0.08 -15.73
C ASP A 119 -7.02 1.31 -15.52
N ILE A 120 -6.01 1.40 -14.66
CA ILE A 120 -5.27 2.63 -14.37
C ILE A 120 -4.07 2.79 -15.34
N THR A 121 -3.34 1.71 -15.59
CA THR A 121 -2.10 1.69 -16.40
C THR A 121 -2.17 0.55 -17.41
N PRO A 122 -2.94 0.73 -18.53
CA PRO A 122 -3.24 -0.35 -19.48
C PRO A 122 -2.02 -0.88 -20.24
N ASP A 123 -0.96 -0.08 -20.37
CA ASP A 123 0.23 -0.45 -21.15
C ASP A 123 1.31 -1.16 -20.30
N ASN A 124 1.05 -1.43 -19.02
CA ASN A 124 2.02 -2.10 -18.15
C ASN A 124 2.07 -3.60 -18.44
N ARG A 125 3.19 -4.05 -19.04
CA ARG A 125 3.41 -5.44 -19.44
C ARG A 125 3.47 -6.41 -18.26
N ASP A 126 4.01 -5.97 -17.13
CA ASP A 126 4.16 -6.82 -15.94
C ASP A 126 2.78 -7.14 -15.32
N TYR A 127 1.83 -6.20 -15.37
CA TYR A 127 0.46 -6.44 -14.91
C TYR A 127 -0.27 -7.43 -15.83
N TRP A 128 -0.10 -7.33 -17.14
CA TRP A 128 -0.61 -8.29 -18.11
C TRP A 128 -0.04 -9.69 -17.85
N PHE A 129 1.28 -9.79 -17.69
CA PHE A 129 1.96 -11.05 -17.42
C PHE A 129 1.47 -11.69 -16.10
N ASN A 130 1.44 -10.95 -15.01
CA ASN A 130 1.02 -11.45 -13.70
C ASN A 130 -0.45 -11.88 -13.72
N ARG A 131 -1.32 -11.15 -14.42
CA ARG A 131 -2.73 -11.55 -14.58
C ARG A 131 -2.85 -12.82 -15.41
N ALA A 132 -2.13 -12.93 -16.52
CA ALA A 132 -2.11 -14.14 -17.35
C ALA A 132 -1.59 -15.36 -16.58
N TYR A 133 -0.55 -15.17 -15.78
CA TYR A 133 -0.03 -16.20 -14.88
C TYR A 133 -1.13 -16.70 -13.91
N CYS A 134 -1.84 -15.78 -13.25
CA CYS A 134 -2.92 -16.13 -12.34
C CYS A 134 -4.07 -16.87 -13.06
N LEU A 135 -4.46 -16.43 -14.25
CA LEU A 135 -5.47 -17.10 -15.07
C LEU A 135 -5.05 -18.52 -15.43
N TYR A 136 -3.79 -18.73 -15.74
CA TYR A 136 -3.26 -20.09 -15.99
C TYR A 136 -3.33 -20.96 -14.73
N GLN A 137 -3.00 -20.41 -13.56
CA GLN A 137 -3.04 -21.14 -12.30
C GLN A 137 -4.47 -21.58 -11.89
N VAL A 138 -5.49 -20.78 -12.22
CA VAL A 138 -6.91 -21.17 -11.99
C VAL A 138 -7.47 -22.07 -13.12
N GLY A 139 -6.64 -22.42 -14.11
CA GLY A 139 -7.03 -23.31 -15.22
C GLY A 139 -7.70 -22.62 -16.41
N ASP A 140 -7.79 -21.29 -16.41
CA ASP A 140 -8.36 -20.53 -17.54
C ASP A 140 -7.28 -20.16 -18.57
N SER A 141 -6.69 -21.19 -19.18
CA SER A 141 -5.67 -21.03 -20.21
C SER A 141 -6.22 -20.29 -21.46
N LYS A 142 -7.53 -20.38 -21.71
CA LYS A 142 -8.16 -19.70 -22.83
C LYS A 142 -8.13 -18.18 -22.67
N ALA A 143 -8.31 -17.68 -21.46
CA ALA A 143 -8.20 -16.26 -21.14
C ALA A 143 -6.74 -15.80 -20.95
N ALA A 144 -5.83 -16.69 -20.55
CA ALA A 144 -4.42 -16.37 -20.34
C ALA A 144 -3.66 -16.14 -21.66
N LEU A 145 -3.84 -17.00 -22.65
CA LEU A 145 -3.07 -16.99 -23.92
C LEU A 145 -3.10 -15.64 -24.66
N PRO A 146 -4.26 -14.99 -24.90
CA PRO A 146 -4.29 -13.71 -25.61
C PRO A 146 -3.54 -12.58 -24.89
N GLN A 147 -3.38 -12.68 -23.57
CA GLN A 147 -2.65 -11.68 -22.80
C GLN A 147 -1.15 -11.85 -22.96
N LEU A 148 -0.67 -13.09 -23.06
CA LEU A 148 0.73 -13.38 -23.34
C LEU A 148 1.11 -12.95 -24.76
N ASP A 149 0.23 -13.14 -25.73
CA ASP A 149 0.44 -12.67 -27.12
C ASP A 149 0.54 -11.15 -27.21
N TYR A 150 -0.14 -10.40 -26.33
CA TYR A 150 -0.05 -8.95 -26.24
C TYR A 150 1.31 -8.45 -25.72
N ILE A 151 1.98 -9.26 -24.92
CA ILE A 151 3.25 -8.90 -24.26
C ILE A 151 4.45 -9.17 -25.17
N LEU A 152 4.37 -10.17 -26.05
CA LEU A 152 5.42 -10.59 -26.98
C LEU A 152 5.52 -9.66 -28.18
#